data_16ac92248ff593f179f69a8c5a4dd725
#
_entry.id   16ac92248ff593f179f69a8c5a4dd725
#
_cell.length_a   1.000
_cell.length_b   1.000
_cell.length_c   1.000
_cell.angle_alpha   90.00
_cell.angle_beta   90.00
_cell.angle_gamma   90.00
#
_symmetry.space_group_name_H-M   'P 1'
#
loop_
_entity.id
_entity.type
_entity.pdbx_description
1 polymer ?
#
loop_
_entity_poly.entity_id
_entity_poly.type
_entity_poly.pdbx_seq_one_letter_code
_entity_poly.pdbx_strand_id
1 'polypeptide(L)'
;MWRGEGRYRGWTRGYQEPATARGYSDGYEQGRDDGRDRDRYDPVRHKDYRSGDSGYFHDYGSKDAYKNNYRTGFRQGYEDGYRDGNGGRR
;
A
#
# COMPACT_ATOMS: atom_id res chain seq x y z
N MET A 1 20.82 -16.64 9.29
CA MET A 1 20.34 -16.62 9.29
C MET A 1 19.76 -16.32 9.38
N TRP A 2 19.48 -16.10 9.27
CA TRP A 2 18.82 -15.69 9.27
C TRP A 2 17.91 -15.69 9.67
N ARG A 3 17.62 -15.38 9.92
CA ARG A 3 16.85 -15.36 10.16
C ARG A 3 16.04 -15.03 10.22
N GLY A 4 15.78 -14.70 10.27
CA GLY A 4 15.04 -14.40 10.27
C GLY A 4 14.38 -14.09 9.90
N GLU A 5 14.30 -13.90 9.49
CA GLU A 5 13.79 -13.85 9.03
C GLU A 5 12.89 -14.01 8.88
N GLY A 6 12.64 -13.96 9.00
CA GLY A 6 11.86 -14.23 8.83
C GLY A 6 10.93 -13.98 8.81
N ARG A 7 10.75 -13.56 8.82
CA ARG A 7 10.10 -13.29 8.77
C ARG A 7 9.43 -12.82 8.25
N TYR A 8 9.38 -12.27 7.82
CA TYR A 8 8.92 -11.82 7.15
C TYR A 8 8.37 -12.19 6.50
N ARG A 9 8.20 -12.30 6.42
CA ARG A 9 7.94 -12.48 5.81
C ARG A 9 7.78 -12.75 5.02
N GLY A 10 7.53 -12.92 4.60
CA GLY A 10 7.45 -13.12 3.83
C GLY A 10 7.56 -12.85 2.96
N TRP A 11 7.63 -12.61 2.65
CA TRP A 11 7.78 -12.20 1.81
C TRP A 11 8.72 -12.28 1.43
N THR A 12 8.86 -12.48 1.22
CA THR A 12 9.53 -12.46 0.94
C THR A 12 10.29 -12.13 0.89
N ARG A 13 10.70 -12.24 0.98
CA ARG A 13 11.31 -11.73 0.95
C ARG A 13 11.76 -11.19 0.21
N GLY A 14 11.81 -11.14 -0.11
CA GLY A 14 12.63 -10.51 -1.05
C GLY A 14 11.88 -9.81 -2.11
N TYR A 15 11.39 -10.53 -3.03
CA TYR A 15 10.67 -9.95 -4.16
C TYR A 15 9.33 -9.39 -3.72
N GLN A 16 9.00 -8.23 -4.26
CA GLN A 16 7.69 -7.66 -4.03
C GLN A 16 7.09 -7.26 -5.37
N GLU A 17 5.86 -7.67 -5.59
CA GLU A 17 5.18 -7.41 -6.83
C GLU A 17 5.04 -5.90 -7.01
N PRO A 18 5.41 -5.35 -8.20
CA PRO A 18 5.50 -3.91 -8.38
C PRO A 18 4.22 -3.14 -8.08
N ALA A 19 3.08 -3.65 -8.51
CA ALA A 19 1.83 -2.95 -8.26
C ALA A 19 1.50 -2.90 -6.78
N THR A 20 1.70 -4.02 -6.09
CA THR A 20 1.45 -4.08 -4.66
C THR A 20 2.35 -3.13 -3.90
N ALA A 21 3.63 -3.10 -4.27
CA ALA A 21 4.59 -2.22 -3.62
C ALA A 21 4.23 -0.76 -3.84
N ARG A 22 3.88 -0.41 -5.08
CA ARG A 22 3.51 0.97 -5.37
C ARG A 22 2.24 1.36 -4.64
N GLY A 23 1.26 0.46 -4.66
CA GLY A 23 0.01 0.72 -3.97
C GLY A 23 0.22 0.93 -2.48
N TYR A 24 1.05 0.07 -1.88
CA TYR A 24 1.33 0.20 -0.45
C TYR A 24 1.94 1.57 -0.14
N SER A 25 2.94 1.97 -0.93
CA SER A 25 3.62 3.24 -0.70
C SER A 25 2.65 4.42 -0.81
N ASP A 26 1.84 4.43 -1.87
CA ASP A 26 0.89 5.50 -2.08
C ASP A 26 -0.19 5.50 -1.00
N GLY A 27 -0.66 4.31 -0.65
CA GLY A 27 -1.68 4.19 0.38
C GLY A 27 -1.17 4.64 1.73
N TYR A 28 0.08 4.26 2.05
CA TYR A 28 0.67 4.64 3.33
C TYR A 28 0.70 6.16 3.48
N GLU A 29 1.13 6.87 2.43
CA GLU A 29 1.18 8.33 2.50
C GLU A 29 -0.19 8.93 2.71
N GLN A 30 -1.19 8.44 1.96
CA GLN A 30 -2.53 8.97 2.10
C GLN A 30 -3.12 8.64 3.46
N GLY A 31 -2.88 7.43 3.93
CA GLY A 31 -3.38 7.04 5.24
C GLY A 31 -2.74 7.85 6.34
N ARG A 32 -1.44 8.05 6.25
CA ARG A 32 -0.75 8.85 7.26
C ARG A 32 -1.30 10.26 7.32
N ASP A 33 -1.54 10.87 6.16
CA ASP A 33 -2.09 12.23 6.13
C ASP A 33 -3.50 12.26 6.72
N ASP A 34 -4.33 11.30 6.34
CA ASP A 34 -5.70 11.25 6.86
C ASP A 34 -5.70 11.02 8.38
N GLY A 35 -4.83 10.14 8.85
CA GLY A 35 -4.75 9.86 10.28
C GLY A 35 -4.27 11.07 11.06
N ARG A 36 -3.25 11.75 10.54
CA ARG A 36 -2.72 12.94 11.18
C ARG A 36 -3.77 14.04 11.25
N ASP A 37 -4.55 14.19 10.17
CA ASP A 37 -5.56 15.23 10.07
C ASP A 37 -6.86 14.82 10.74
N ARG A 38 -6.93 13.60 11.26
CA ARG A 38 -8.11 13.05 11.90
C ARG A 38 -9.30 12.98 10.97
N ASP A 39 -9.00 12.76 9.69
CA ASP A 39 -10.03 12.50 8.71
C ASP A 39 -10.57 11.09 8.89
N ARG A 40 -11.76 10.86 8.36
CA ARG A 40 -12.36 9.54 8.45
C ARG A 40 -11.52 8.53 7.70
N TYR A 41 -11.43 7.33 8.24
CA TYR A 41 -10.76 6.21 7.58
C TYR A 41 -11.55 5.82 6.34
N ASP A 42 -10.97 6.07 5.18
CA ASP A 42 -11.69 5.80 3.94
C ASP A 42 -10.71 5.73 2.77
N PRO A 43 -10.06 4.59 2.57
CA PRO A 43 -9.09 4.47 1.47
C PRO A 43 -9.75 4.59 0.10
N VAL A 44 -11.01 4.20 -0.01
CA VAL A 44 -11.70 4.12 -1.30
C VAL A 44 -11.95 5.49 -1.91
N ARG A 45 -12.00 6.53 -1.09
CA ARG A 45 -12.27 7.86 -1.62
C ARG A 45 -11.10 8.46 -2.37
N HIS A 46 -9.92 7.88 -2.22
CA HIS A 46 -8.73 8.45 -2.84
C HIS A 46 -8.68 8.13 -4.31
N LYS A 47 -8.36 9.14 -5.10
CA LYS A 47 -8.33 9.03 -6.55
C LYS A 47 -7.38 7.92 -7.00
N ASP A 48 -6.21 7.85 -6.40
CA ASP A 48 -5.22 6.85 -6.79
C ASP A 48 -5.73 5.45 -6.57
N TYR A 49 -6.48 5.23 -5.47
CA TYR A 49 -7.08 3.92 -5.24
C TYR A 49 -8.09 3.60 -6.33
N ARG A 50 -8.95 4.57 -6.65
CA ARG A 50 -10.00 4.31 -7.64
C ARG A 50 -9.43 4.04 -9.01
N SER A 51 -8.39 4.77 -9.40
CA SER A 51 -7.71 4.54 -10.68
C SER A 51 -6.98 3.22 -10.69
N GLY A 52 -6.23 2.97 -9.64
CA GLY A 52 -5.51 1.72 -9.46
C GLY A 52 -4.32 1.51 -10.38
N ASP A 53 -4.02 2.48 -11.23
CA ASP A 53 -3.01 2.27 -12.25
C ASP A 53 -1.78 3.17 -12.11
N SER A 54 -1.61 3.80 -10.98
CA SER A 54 -0.41 4.62 -10.75
C SER A 54 0.82 3.78 -10.94
N GLY A 55 1.71 4.24 -11.78
CA GLY A 55 2.94 3.53 -12.06
C GLY A 55 2.80 2.36 -13.01
N TYR A 56 1.63 2.16 -13.59
CA TYR A 56 1.42 1.05 -14.51
C TYR A 56 2.26 1.24 -15.76
N PHE A 57 2.77 0.12 -16.25
CA PHE A 57 3.62 0.09 -17.41
C PHE A 57 3.30 -1.24 -18.09
N HIS A 58 3.13 -1.23 -19.39
CA HIS A 58 2.59 -2.42 -20.04
C HIS A 58 3.47 -3.66 -19.85
N ASP A 59 4.77 -3.47 -19.58
CA ASP A 59 5.66 -4.60 -19.33
C ASP A 59 5.28 -5.36 -18.04
N TYR A 60 4.48 -4.77 -17.19
CA TYR A 60 4.03 -5.44 -15.96
C TYR A 60 2.89 -6.40 -16.22
N GLY A 61 2.47 -6.53 -17.48
CA GLY A 61 1.42 -7.47 -17.82
C GLY A 61 0.05 -6.82 -17.86
N SER A 62 -0.96 -7.57 -17.46
CA SER A 62 -2.35 -7.13 -17.55
C SER A 62 -2.60 -5.91 -16.67
N LYS A 63 -3.26 -4.92 -17.26
CA LYS A 63 -3.63 -3.73 -16.49
C LYS A 63 -4.61 -4.06 -15.38
N ASP A 64 -5.54 -4.97 -15.65
CA ASP A 64 -6.49 -5.36 -14.63
C ASP A 64 -5.80 -6.03 -13.45
N ALA A 65 -4.85 -6.90 -13.72
CA ALA A 65 -4.10 -7.53 -12.64
C ALA A 65 -3.30 -6.49 -11.85
N TYR A 66 -2.71 -5.54 -12.56
CA TYR A 66 -1.99 -4.46 -11.90
C TYR A 66 -2.91 -3.69 -10.96
N LYS A 67 -4.09 -3.32 -11.46
CA LYS A 67 -5.03 -2.56 -10.63
C LYS A 67 -5.44 -3.32 -9.38
N ASN A 68 -5.70 -4.61 -9.53
CA ASN A 68 -6.10 -5.41 -8.37
C ASN A 68 -4.99 -5.45 -7.33
N ASN A 69 -3.77 -5.66 -7.77
CA ASN A 69 -2.64 -5.73 -6.85
C ASN A 69 -2.34 -4.36 -6.25
N TYR A 70 -2.45 -3.31 -7.05
CA TYR A 70 -2.24 -1.96 -6.55
C TYR A 70 -3.24 -1.64 -5.43
N ARG A 71 -4.51 -1.95 -5.66
CA ARG A 71 -5.54 -1.66 -4.67
C ARG A 71 -5.36 -2.46 -3.40
N THR A 72 -4.93 -3.71 -3.53
CA THR A 72 -4.62 -4.51 -2.35
C THR A 72 -3.52 -3.87 -1.53
N GLY A 73 -2.44 -3.48 -2.20
CA GLY A 73 -1.34 -2.81 -1.52
C GLY A 73 -1.77 -1.49 -0.91
N PHE A 74 -2.56 -0.73 -1.67
CA PHE A 74 -3.02 0.58 -1.19
C PHE A 74 -3.81 0.45 0.11
N ARG A 75 -4.76 -0.50 0.16
CA ARG A 75 -5.55 -0.66 1.37
C ARG A 75 -4.68 -1.03 2.56
N GLN A 76 -3.71 -1.91 2.36
CA GLN A 76 -2.83 -2.29 3.46
C GLN A 76 -1.95 -1.11 3.89
N GLY A 77 -1.39 -0.41 2.92
CA GLY A 77 -0.57 0.75 3.24
C GLY A 77 -1.38 1.83 3.95
N TYR A 78 -2.60 2.07 3.45
CA TYR A 78 -3.46 3.08 4.06
C TYR A 78 -3.74 2.75 5.52
N GLU A 79 -4.04 1.49 5.80
CA GLU A 79 -4.30 1.08 7.18
C GLU A 79 -3.09 1.36 8.06
N ASP A 80 -1.92 0.96 7.59
CA ASP A 80 -0.71 1.16 8.38
C ASP A 80 -0.40 2.64 8.55
N GLY A 81 -0.54 3.40 7.46
CA GLY A 81 -0.27 4.83 7.52
C GLY A 81 -1.24 5.57 8.41
N TYR A 82 -2.52 5.21 8.32
CA TYR A 82 -3.54 5.86 9.13
C TYR A 82 -3.26 5.66 10.62
N ARG A 83 -2.91 4.44 10.98
CA ARG A 83 -2.56 4.15 12.37
C ARG A 83 -1.35 4.97 12.81
N ASP A 84 -0.33 5.02 11.98
CA ASP A 84 0.87 5.77 12.33
C ASP A 84 0.60 7.27 12.42
N GLY A 85 -0.16 7.80 11.47
CA GLY A 85 -0.46 9.23 11.46
C GLY A 85 -1.37 9.64 12.59
N ASN A 86 -2.22 8.73 13.03
CA ASN A 86 -3.18 9.01 14.09
C ASN A 86 -2.55 8.92 15.48
N GLY A 87 -1.24 8.94 15.55
CA GLY A 87 -0.58 8.95 16.84
C GLY A 87 -0.38 7.59 17.45
N GLY A 88 -0.45 6.59 16.62
CA GLY A 88 -0.23 5.24 17.12
C GLY A 88 1.11 5.08 17.77
N ARG A 89 1.96 6.05 17.51
CA ARG A 89 3.24 6.01 18.13
C ARG A 89 3.20 6.66 19.46
N ARG A 90 2.29 7.27 19.82
CA ARG A 90 2.25 7.91 21.00
C ARG A 90 2.67 7.88 21.71
#